data_0b01c537faa2a52cc3fdf5088105333f
#
_entry.id   0b01c537faa2a52cc3fdf5088105333f
#
_cell.length_a   1.000
_cell.length_b   1.000
_cell.length_c   1.000
_cell.angle_alpha   90.00
_cell.angle_beta   90.00
_cell.angle_gamma   90.00
#
_symmetry.space_group_name_H-M   'P 1'
#
loop_
_entity.id
_entity.type
_entity.pdbx_description
1 polymer ?
#
loop_
_entity_poly.entity_id
_entity_poly.type
_entity_poly.pdbx_seq_one_letter_code
_entity_poly.pdbx_strand_id
1 'polypeptide(L)'
;MKVYIIRSTDLGKVRFNNIISSLNYRSNKKRTNPIYYQGICVDSKIDVDIIESDNENYHLLTKRLQDEDDINPLCPDDFNHFFETCDDIRRRENIEENDICILLTNELNTNNFFGWCDDRIKNIMIQTSQWELIFGDDCQYDFAVMYEINAWILRSLFFLNLQHMRLAIGRSHNGDVMDFCVNKEQISIKMRTADISSRLLNQLSQRSMEKYPQISFIIDQFERIRLALLNREKSIFWTTSVTLKFTHDINNNHFIAVEEFGNMNLGLDLSERVIYRLFLQIEEGIHYDNMGLYKKEIYRLFCIESSTKRLTLTILSTIKNIFDVSYTNQERDGYSIVIDKNKEEDLDGSEENELTITVGNTKKNFNEKISKINTTLKRSIPSGIVNDYLIHNNKNKYKVNLDRTLIMY
;
A
#
# COMPACT_ATOMS: atom_id res chain seq x y z
N MET A 1 2.48 -7.96 -19.22
CA MET A 1 3.72 -7.34 -18.72
C MET A 1 3.72 -7.49 -17.21
N LYS A 2 4.79 -7.96 -16.63
CA LYS A 2 5.00 -8.02 -15.19
C LYS A 2 5.84 -6.82 -14.76
N VAL A 3 5.51 -6.26 -13.61
CA VAL A 3 6.26 -5.21 -12.93
C VAL A 3 6.56 -5.71 -11.52
N TYR A 4 7.82 -5.86 -11.21
CA TYR A 4 8.27 -6.31 -9.90
C TYR A 4 8.56 -5.09 -9.04
N ILE A 5 7.81 -4.93 -7.98
CA ILE A 5 8.00 -3.86 -7.00
C ILE A 5 8.78 -4.45 -5.83
N ILE A 6 9.98 -3.95 -5.63
CA ILE A 6 10.92 -4.43 -4.62
C ILE A 6 10.80 -3.53 -3.39
N ARG A 7 10.57 -4.14 -2.24
CA ARG A 7 10.57 -3.46 -0.94
C ARG A 7 11.98 -3.48 -0.39
N SER A 8 12.59 -2.32 -0.20
CA SER A 8 13.83 -2.21 0.58
C SER A 8 13.58 -2.51 2.07
N THR A 9 14.65 -2.74 2.82
CA THR A 9 14.57 -3.09 4.24
C THR A 9 14.06 -1.96 5.11
N ASP A 10 14.23 -0.72 4.68
CA ASP A 10 13.86 0.52 5.35
C ASP A 10 12.39 0.95 5.13
N LEU A 11 11.70 0.31 4.18
CA LEU A 11 10.29 0.58 3.90
C LEU A 11 9.37 -0.36 4.69
N GLY A 12 8.45 0.20 5.47
CA GLY A 12 7.49 -0.57 6.27
C GLY A 12 6.61 -1.51 5.44
N LYS A 13 6.50 -2.78 5.88
CA LYS A 13 5.77 -3.83 5.16
C LYS A 13 4.29 -3.51 4.94
N VAL A 14 3.64 -2.90 5.92
CA VAL A 14 2.21 -2.54 5.82
C VAL A 14 1.99 -1.54 4.69
N ARG A 15 2.80 -0.46 4.66
CA ARG A 15 2.73 0.56 3.61
C ARG A 15 2.99 -0.02 2.24
N PHE A 16 4.02 -0.86 2.11
CA PHE A 16 4.34 -1.55 0.86
C PHE A 16 3.15 -2.38 0.35
N ASN A 17 2.55 -3.20 1.21
CA ASN A 17 1.40 -4.02 0.85
C ASN A 17 0.18 -3.18 0.42
N ASN A 18 -0.04 -2.03 1.06
CA ASN A 18 -1.12 -1.11 0.69
C ASN A 18 -0.93 -0.55 -0.72
N ILE A 19 0.29 -0.14 -1.06
CA ILE A 19 0.65 0.33 -2.41
C ILE A 19 0.39 -0.77 -3.44
N ILE A 20 0.89 -1.99 -3.20
CA ILE A 20 0.70 -3.12 -4.12
C ILE A 20 -0.77 -3.47 -4.31
N SER A 21 -1.55 -3.56 -3.22
CA SER A 21 -2.99 -3.85 -3.28
C SER A 21 -3.74 -2.79 -4.08
N SER A 22 -3.41 -1.52 -3.87
CA SER A 22 -4.04 -0.40 -4.56
C SER A 22 -3.71 -0.36 -6.05
N LEU A 23 -2.47 -0.67 -6.43
CA LEU A 23 -2.04 -0.78 -7.83
C LEU A 23 -2.74 -1.94 -8.55
N ASN A 24 -2.93 -3.06 -7.87
CA ASN A 24 -3.58 -4.25 -8.41
C ASN A 24 -5.12 -4.23 -8.32
N TYR A 25 -5.70 -3.18 -7.78
CA TYR A 25 -7.16 -3.07 -7.69
C TYR A 25 -7.83 -3.09 -9.07
N ARG A 26 -8.92 -3.83 -9.20
CA ARG A 26 -9.74 -3.91 -10.41
C ARG A 26 -11.02 -3.10 -10.26
N SER A 27 -11.17 -2.06 -11.02
CA SER A 27 -12.45 -1.34 -11.13
C SER A 27 -13.49 -2.12 -11.94
N ASN A 28 -13.05 -3.00 -12.84
CA ASN A 28 -13.93 -3.79 -13.72
C ASN A 28 -13.52 -5.26 -13.72
N LYS A 29 -14.33 -6.13 -13.09
CA LYS A 29 -14.09 -7.58 -12.98
C LYS A 29 -14.02 -8.32 -14.33
N LYS A 30 -14.52 -7.72 -15.44
CA LYS A 30 -14.58 -8.35 -16.76
C LYS A 30 -13.30 -8.19 -17.60
N ARG A 31 -12.37 -7.31 -17.23
CA ARG A 31 -11.13 -7.08 -17.96
C ARG A 31 -9.93 -7.62 -17.18
N THR A 32 -9.02 -8.32 -17.85
CA THR A 32 -7.73 -8.70 -17.29
C THR A 32 -6.82 -7.48 -17.26
N ASN A 33 -6.12 -7.23 -16.15
CA ASN A 33 -5.14 -6.16 -16.09
C ASN A 33 -3.97 -6.49 -17.03
N PRO A 34 -3.62 -5.60 -17.96
CA PRO A 34 -2.50 -5.80 -18.88
C PRO A 34 -1.13 -5.66 -18.17
N ILE A 35 -1.12 -5.05 -16.98
CA ILE A 35 0.03 -4.93 -16.10
C ILE A 35 -0.31 -5.65 -14.79
N TYR A 36 0.65 -6.45 -14.32
CA TYR A 36 0.57 -7.16 -13.05
C TYR A 36 1.73 -6.72 -12.15
N TYR A 37 1.41 -6.17 -10.99
CA TYR A 37 2.39 -5.72 -10.00
C TYR A 37 2.65 -6.83 -8.99
N GLN A 38 3.87 -7.34 -8.96
CA GLN A 38 4.31 -8.37 -8.05
C GLN A 38 5.24 -7.76 -6.99
N GLY A 39 4.85 -7.82 -5.73
CA GLY A 39 5.69 -7.37 -4.62
C GLY A 39 6.77 -8.40 -4.29
N ILE A 40 8.01 -7.95 -4.09
CA ILE A 40 9.15 -8.75 -3.63
C ILE A 40 9.74 -8.03 -2.43
N CYS A 41 10.05 -8.76 -1.35
CA CYS A 41 10.75 -8.20 -0.19
C CYS A 41 12.24 -8.58 -0.29
N VAL A 42 13.11 -7.61 -0.04
CA VAL A 42 14.51 -7.89 0.24
C VAL A 42 14.54 -8.48 1.65
N ASP A 43 14.91 -9.76 1.77
CA ASP A 43 14.98 -10.41 3.08
C ASP A 43 16.04 -9.71 3.93
N SER A 44 15.59 -9.02 4.98
CA SER A 44 16.45 -8.65 6.08
C SER A 44 16.11 -9.54 7.27
N LYS A 45 17.13 -10.13 7.88
CA LYS A 45 17.00 -10.85 9.16
C LYS A 45 16.72 -9.92 10.35
N ILE A 46 16.52 -8.62 10.10
CA ILE A 46 16.31 -7.59 11.11
C ILE A 46 15.14 -6.72 10.65
N ASP A 47 14.01 -6.82 11.34
CA ASP A 47 12.99 -5.79 11.33
C ASP A 47 13.58 -4.59 12.08
N VAL A 48 14.09 -3.62 11.34
CA VAL A 48 14.58 -2.37 11.93
C VAL A 48 13.35 -1.54 12.27
N ASP A 49 13.11 -1.33 13.55
CA ASP A 49 12.20 -0.31 14.03
C ASP A 49 12.64 1.04 13.44
N ILE A 50 11.70 1.74 12.85
CA ILE A 50 11.93 3.02 12.16
C ILE A 50 12.51 4.00 13.18
N ILE A 51 13.79 4.33 13.04
CA ILE A 51 14.37 5.49 13.71
C ILE A 51 13.85 6.71 12.96
N GLU A 52 13.01 7.50 13.61
CA GLU A 52 12.62 8.83 13.14
C GLU A 52 13.89 9.66 12.96
N SER A 53 14.26 9.93 11.72
CA SER A 53 15.41 10.75 11.41
C SER A 53 15.07 12.23 11.65
N ASP A 54 15.87 12.86 12.49
CA ASP A 54 15.75 14.25 12.93
C ASP A 54 15.60 15.26 11.78
N ASN A 55 14.71 16.23 12.02
CA ASN A 55 14.32 17.34 11.15
C ASN A 55 15.44 18.31 10.75
N GLU A 56 16.70 18.10 11.14
CA GLU A 56 17.81 19.04 10.88
C GLU A 56 18.29 19.07 9.42
N ASN A 57 17.98 18.04 8.63
CA ASN A 57 18.43 17.98 7.22
C ASN A 57 17.52 18.73 6.23
N TYR A 58 16.38 19.25 6.67
CA TYR A 58 15.41 19.92 5.78
C TYR A 58 15.97 21.21 5.16
N HIS A 59 16.67 22.03 5.95
CA HIS A 59 17.26 23.29 5.47
C HIS A 59 18.42 23.11 4.49
N LEU A 60 19.11 21.99 4.52
CA LEU A 60 20.20 21.69 3.59
C LEU A 60 19.69 21.28 2.20
N LEU A 61 18.54 20.62 2.13
CA LEU A 61 17.96 20.15 0.87
C LEU A 61 17.29 21.25 0.07
N THR A 62 16.66 22.21 0.73
CA THR A 62 16.03 23.37 0.06
C THR A 62 17.05 24.39 -0.46
N LYS A 63 18.22 24.48 0.19
CA LYS A 63 19.27 25.45 -0.18
C LYS A 63 20.07 25.05 -1.42
N ARG A 64 20.15 23.77 -1.77
CA ARG A 64 20.88 23.26 -2.96
C ARG A 64 20.15 23.43 -4.28
N LEU A 65 18.84 23.71 -4.26
CA LEU A 65 18.04 23.89 -5.47
C LEU A 65 18.08 25.31 -6.05
N GLN A 66 18.79 26.26 -5.43
CA GLN A 66 18.85 27.65 -5.89
C GLN A 66 19.98 27.92 -6.90
N ASP A 67 20.93 27.00 -7.04
CA ASP A 67 22.02 27.14 -8.05
C ASP A 67 21.60 26.34 -9.30
N GLU A 68 20.82 26.99 -10.18
CA GLU A 68 20.29 26.41 -11.44
C GLU A 68 21.36 25.91 -12.42
N ASP A 69 22.62 26.32 -12.24
CA ASP A 69 23.72 26.03 -13.18
C ASP A 69 24.46 24.71 -12.89
N ASP A 70 24.27 24.09 -11.71
CA ASP A 70 25.01 22.89 -11.27
C ASP A 70 24.22 21.59 -11.30
N ILE A 71 23.03 21.55 -11.88
CA ILE A 71 22.36 20.27 -12.14
C ILE A 71 23.14 19.55 -13.24
N ASN A 72 24.18 18.83 -12.83
CA ASN A 72 24.88 17.92 -13.71
C ASN A 72 23.90 16.78 -14.09
N PRO A 73 23.38 16.75 -15.33
CA PRO A 73 22.41 15.73 -15.76
C PRO A 73 23.05 14.34 -15.91
N LEU A 74 24.31 14.21 -15.55
CA LEU A 74 25.11 13.02 -15.63
C LEU A 74 25.41 12.51 -14.21
N CYS A 75 24.42 12.04 -13.50
CA CYS A 75 24.71 11.41 -12.25
C CYS A 75 24.58 9.88 -12.37
N PRO A 76 25.64 9.16 -12.51
CA PRO A 76 25.60 7.71 -12.50
C PRO A 76 25.92 7.11 -11.16
N ASP A 77 26.88 7.66 -10.42
CA ASP A 77 27.51 6.89 -9.33
C ASP A 77 26.62 6.70 -8.09
N ASP A 78 25.81 7.69 -7.76
CA ASP A 78 24.93 7.64 -6.58
C ASP A 78 23.74 6.67 -6.70
N PHE A 79 23.36 6.27 -7.91
CA PHE A 79 22.23 5.38 -8.13
C PHE A 79 22.64 3.94 -8.41
N ASN A 80 23.92 3.67 -8.64
CA ASN A 80 24.41 2.35 -9.07
C ASN A 80 24.07 1.26 -8.05
N HIS A 81 24.21 1.53 -6.75
CA HIS A 81 23.88 0.55 -5.71
C HIS A 81 22.39 0.16 -5.69
N PHE A 82 21.47 1.08 -6.04
CA PHE A 82 20.05 0.75 -6.19
C PHE A 82 19.80 -0.17 -7.38
N PHE A 83 20.49 0.08 -8.50
CA PHE A 83 20.36 -0.76 -9.69
C PHE A 83 21.04 -2.12 -9.53
N GLU A 84 22.16 -2.18 -8.82
CA GLU A 84 22.80 -3.44 -8.41
C GLU A 84 21.86 -4.29 -7.55
N THR A 85 21.15 -3.66 -6.60
CA THR A 85 20.10 -4.32 -5.82
C THR A 85 18.98 -4.88 -6.71
N CYS A 86 18.54 -4.13 -7.71
CA CYS A 86 17.57 -4.61 -8.68
C CYS A 86 18.12 -5.80 -9.51
N ASP A 87 19.39 -5.74 -9.93
CA ASP A 87 20.02 -6.82 -10.71
C ASP A 87 20.23 -8.07 -9.87
N ASP A 88 20.56 -7.95 -8.60
CA ASP A 88 20.65 -9.07 -7.65
C ASP A 88 19.30 -9.76 -7.49
N ILE A 89 18.24 -8.99 -7.31
CA ILE A 89 16.88 -9.51 -7.24
C ILE A 89 16.47 -10.17 -8.56
N ARG A 90 16.81 -9.57 -9.73
CA ARG A 90 16.56 -10.18 -11.02
C ARG A 90 17.19 -11.56 -11.13
N ARG A 91 18.45 -11.69 -10.72
CA ARG A 91 19.17 -12.97 -10.74
C ARG A 91 18.55 -13.99 -9.81
N ARG A 92 18.21 -13.58 -8.60
CA ARG A 92 17.62 -14.46 -7.57
C ARG A 92 16.24 -14.99 -7.95
N GLU A 93 15.40 -14.11 -8.48
CA GLU A 93 13.99 -14.41 -8.80
C GLU A 93 13.78 -14.82 -10.28
N ASN A 94 14.86 -14.96 -11.06
CA ASN A 94 14.83 -15.29 -12.50
C ASN A 94 13.91 -14.34 -13.30
N ILE A 95 14.02 -13.03 -13.06
CA ILE A 95 13.21 -12.02 -13.73
C ILE A 95 13.76 -11.75 -15.12
N GLU A 96 12.88 -11.79 -16.13
CA GLU A 96 13.24 -11.55 -17.52
C GLU A 96 13.77 -10.12 -17.74
N GLU A 97 14.70 -9.96 -18.69
CA GLU A 97 15.31 -8.64 -18.99
C GLU A 97 14.29 -7.58 -19.43
N ASN A 98 13.22 -7.98 -20.08
CA ASN A 98 12.17 -7.08 -20.55
C ASN A 98 11.18 -6.64 -19.47
N ASP A 99 11.09 -7.36 -18.35
CA ASP A 99 10.26 -6.99 -17.24
C ASP A 99 10.87 -5.80 -16.46
N ILE A 100 10.04 -5.08 -15.75
CA ILE A 100 10.44 -3.86 -15.02
C ILE A 100 10.64 -4.22 -13.55
N CYS A 101 11.76 -3.79 -12.95
CA CYS A 101 12.00 -3.81 -11.51
C CYS A 101 11.98 -2.40 -10.96
N ILE A 102 11.20 -2.17 -9.92
CA ILE A 102 11.09 -0.88 -9.24
C ILE A 102 11.43 -1.09 -7.78
N LEU A 103 12.53 -0.52 -7.33
CA LEU A 103 12.94 -0.51 -5.92
C LEU A 103 12.29 0.68 -5.22
N LEU A 104 11.49 0.40 -4.20
CA LEU A 104 10.95 1.40 -3.29
C LEU A 104 11.85 1.48 -2.06
N THR A 105 12.39 2.66 -1.78
CA THR A 105 13.31 2.88 -0.66
C THR A 105 13.05 4.21 0.03
N ASN A 106 13.30 4.27 1.36
CA ASN A 106 13.31 5.52 2.11
C ASN A 106 14.67 6.23 2.03
N GLU A 107 15.69 5.57 1.47
CA GLU A 107 17.02 6.12 1.34
C GLU A 107 17.02 7.38 0.48
N LEU A 108 17.72 8.40 0.94
CA LEU A 108 17.85 9.68 0.25
C LEU A 108 18.94 9.59 -0.82
N ASN A 109 18.70 10.23 -1.95
CA ASN A 109 19.71 10.39 -2.98
C ASN A 109 20.23 11.82 -3.02
N THR A 110 21.51 12.00 -3.35
CA THR A 110 22.19 13.33 -3.32
C THR A 110 21.58 14.33 -4.29
N ASN A 111 20.93 13.86 -5.35
CA ASN A 111 20.27 14.73 -6.33
C ASN A 111 18.83 15.10 -5.93
N ASN A 112 18.37 14.58 -4.80
CA ASN A 112 17.00 14.80 -4.31
C ASN A 112 15.90 14.48 -5.35
N PHE A 113 16.10 13.47 -6.19
CA PHE A 113 15.11 13.03 -7.17
C PHE A 113 14.06 12.11 -6.51
N PHE A 114 12.83 12.19 -6.99
CA PHE A 114 11.77 11.23 -6.63
C PHE A 114 12.05 9.82 -7.11
N GLY A 115 12.75 9.69 -8.23
CA GLY A 115 13.12 8.41 -8.80
C GLY A 115 14.09 8.58 -9.96
N TRP A 116 14.80 7.51 -10.26
CA TRP A 116 15.74 7.42 -11.36
C TRP A 116 15.77 6.01 -11.95
N CYS A 117 16.42 5.83 -13.10
CA CYS A 117 16.46 4.54 -13.79
C CYS A 117 17.83 4.23 -14.39
N ASP A 118 18.06 2.96 -14.69
CA ASP A 118 19.20 2.51 -15.49
C ASP A 118 19.07 2.94 -16.98
N ASP A 119 20.09 2.70 -17.78
CA ASP A 119 20.09 3.08 -19.18
C ASP A 119 18.98 2.43 -20.02
N ARG A 120 18.50 1.26 -19.61
CA ARG A 120 17.44 0.50 -20.31
C ARG A 120 16.03 0.88 -19.84
N ILE A 121 15.91 1.71 -18.80
CA ILE A 121 14.65 2.04 -18.11
C ILE A 121 13.95 0.75 -17.63
N LYS A 122 14.70 -0.17 -17.06
CA LYS A 122 14.20 -1.47 -16.56
C LYS A 122 14.43 -1.66 -15.08
N ASN A 123 15.52 -1.10 -14.55
CA ASN A 123 15.75 -0.97 -13.14
C ASN A 123 15.46 0.48 -12.73
N ILE A 124 14.54 0.67 -11.82
CA ILE A 124 14.03 1.97 -11.43
C ILE A 124 14.08 2.05 -9.90
N MET A 125 14.58 3.15 -9.38
CA MET A 125 14.49 3.50 -7.97
C MET A 125 13.42 4.58 -7.77
N ILE A 126 12.61 4.46 -6.72
CA ILE A 126 11.65 5.47 -6.29
C ILE A 126 11.83 5.69 -4.78
N GLN A 127 12.08 6.93 -4.42
CA GLN A 127 12.17 7.37 -3.03
C GLN A 127 10.76 7.41 -2.42
N THR A 128 10.60 6.82 -1.24
CA THR A 128 9.32 6.73 -0.52
C THR A 128 9.28 7.55 0.77
N SER A 129 10.39 8.19 1.14
CA SER A 129 10.52 9.10 2.28
C SER A 129 10.26 10.56 1.90
N GLN A 130 10.04 11.41 2.91
CA GLN A 130 9.88 12.86 2.79
C GLN A 130 8.63 13.34 2.01
N TRP A 131 7.72 12.47 1.65
CA TRP A 131 6.46 12.88 1.02
C TRP A 131 5.53 13.62 1.98
N GLU A 132 5.63 13.35 3.27
CA GLU A 132 4.95 14.06 4.35
C GLU A 132 5.27 15.55 4.37
N LEU A 133 6.46 15.95 3.92
CA LEU A 133 6.85 17.36 3.81
C LEU A 133 6.07 18.11 2.73
N ILE A 134 5.59 17.39 1.71
CA ILE A 134 4.85 17.96 0.58
C ILE A 134 3.33 17.86 0.82
N PHE A 135 2.87 16.76 1.42
CA PHE A 135 1.44 16.44 1.57
C PHE A 135 0.95 16.51 3.02
N GLY A 136 1.84 16.84 3.99
CA GLY A 136 1.54 16.75 5.41
C GLY A 136 1.42 15.30 5.89
N ASP A 137 0.93 15.11 7.11
CA ASP A 137 0.70 13.77 7.71
C ASP A 137 -0.43 12.98 7.03
N ASP A 138 -0.82 13.40 5.86
CA ASP A 138 -1.95 12.85 5.14
C ASP A 138 -1.50 11.65 4.30
N CYS A 139 -2.31 10.60 4.20
CA CYS A 139 -2.02 9.41 3.37
C CYS A 139 -1.92 9.70 1.85
N GLN A 140 -1.92 10.98 1.45
CA GLN A 140 -1.71 11.40 0.07
C GLN A 140 -0.35 10.98 -0.49
N TYR A 141 0.64 10.76 0.35
CA TYR A 141 1.96 10.33 -0.10
C TYR A 141 1.98 8.93 -0.73
N ASP A 142 1.06 8.03 -0.37
CA ASP A 142 0.94 6.75 -1.08
C ASP A 142 0.44 6.94 -2.52
N PHE A 143 -0.43 7.93 -2.75
CA PHE A 143 -0.81 8.34 -4.10
C PHE A 143 0.38 8.86 -4.92
N ALA A 144 1.29 9.62 -4.28
CA ALA A 144 2.47 10.14 -4.95
C ALA A 144 3.43 9.01 -5.37
N VAL A 145 3.66 8.03 -4.47
CA VAL A 145 4.46 6.85 -4.81
C VAL A 145 3.82 6.05 -5.94
N MET A 146 2.50 5.82 -5.90
CA MET A 146 1.77 5.14 -6.98
C MET A 146 1.81 5.92 -8.29
N TYR A 147 1.73 7.24 -8.22
CA TYR A 147 1.87 8.12 -9.39
C TYR A 147 3.25 7.95 -10.03
N GLU A 148 4.33 8.03 -9.24
CA GLU A 148 5.69 7.86 -9.74
C GLU A 148 5.92 6.45 -10.31
N ILE A 149 5.42 5.39 -9.67
CA ILE A 149 5.47 4.02 -10.22
C ILE A 149 4.88 4.01 -11.63
N ASN A 150 3.66 4.52 -11.80
CA ASN A 150 2.98 4.53 -13.10
C ASN A 150 3.68 5.45 -14.11
N ALA A 151 4.20 6.60 -13.69
CA ALA A 151 4.94 7.51 -14.56
C ALA A 151 6.25 6.88 -15.07
N TRP A 152 6.96 6.13 -14.24
CA TRP A 152 8.17 5.42 -14.66
C TRP A 152 7.88 4.23 -15.58
N ILE A 153 6.82 3.48 -15.32
CA ILE A 153 6.37 2.41 -16.23
C ILE A 153 6.00 3.02 -17.59
N LEU A 154 5.29 4.14 -17.59
CA LEU A 154 4.93 4.84 -18.82
C LEU A 154 6.19 5.26 -19.59
N ARG A 155 7.21 5.83 -18.92
CA ARG A 155 8.52 6.16 -19.52
C ARG A 155 9.18 4.92 -20.14
N SER A 156 9.19 3.78 -19.45
CA SER A 156 9.71 2.52 -19.97
C SER A 156 8.94 1.98 -21.19
N LEU A 157 7.67 2.29 -21.34
CA LEU A 157 6.87 1.93 -22.51
C LEU A 157 7.12 2.85 -23.70
N PHE A 158 7.38 4.13 -23.47
CA PHE A 158 7.56 5.13 -24.53
C PHE A 158 8.98 5.22 -25.04
N PHE A 159 9.99 5.06 -24.18
CA PHE A 159 11.37 5.31 -24.52
C PHE A 159 12.18 4.02 -24.63
N LEU A 160 13.13 3.99 -25.55
CA LEU A 160 14.00 2.85 -25.76
C LEU A 160 15.11 2.76 -24.71
N ASN A 161 15.58 3.92 -24.27
CA ASN A 161 16.67 4.06 -23.30
C ASN A 161 16.64 5.46 -22.65
N LEU A 162 17.47 5.62 -21.63
CA LEU A 162 17.60 6.87 -20.87
C LEU A 162 17.97 8.08 -21.75
N GLN A 163 18.88 7.92 -22.72
CA GLN A 163 19.26 9.00 -23.63
C GLN A 163 18.07 9.48 -24.47
N HIS A 164 17.31 8.54 -25.04
CA HIS A 164 16.10 8.86 -25.79
C HIS A 164 15.06 9.59 -24.90
N MET A 165 14.90 9.15 -23.68
CA MET A 165 14.02 9.78 -22.69
C MET A 165 14.47 11.23 -22.41
N ARG A 166 15.75 11.46 -22.13
CA ARG A 166 16.31 12.80 -21.83
C ARG A 166 16.11 13.81 -22.95
N LEU A 167 16.16 13.38 -24.20
CA LEU A 167 15.91 14.22 -25.36
C LEU A 167 14.43 14.58 -25.54
N ALA A 168 13.53 13.72 -25.08
CA ALA A 168 12.10 13.84 -25.31
C ALA A 168 11.36 14.54 -24.16
N ILE A 169 11.83 14.38 -22.93
CA ILE A 169 11.18 14.93 -21.72
C ILE A 169 11.54 16.40 -21.55
N GLY A 170 10.54 17.22 -21.24
CA GLY A 170 10.74 18.62 -20.87
C GLY A 170 11.49 18.77 -19.54
N ARG A 171 12.38 19.75 -19.45
CA ARG A 171 13.14 20.07 -18.22
C ARG A 171 12.29 20.80 -17.17
N SER A 172 11.12 21.27 -17.54
CA SER A 172 10.16 21.94 -16.65
C SER A 172 8.79 21.32 -16.81
N HIS A 173 7.97 21.40 -15.76
CA HIS A 173 6.61 20.90 -15.79
C HIS A 173 5.73 21.79 -16.71
N ASN A 174 5.37 21.25 -17.88
CA ASN A 174 4.51 21.89 -18.87
C ASN A 174 3.12 21.23 -19.01
N GLY A 175 2.75 20.39 -18.05
CA GLY A 175 1.47 19.69 -18.02
C GLY A 175 1.53 18.26 -18.53
N ASP A 176 2.69 17.73 -18.89
CA ASP A 176 2.85 16.33 -19.26
C ASP A 176 3.19 15.45 -18.04
N VAL A 177 2.61 14.28 -17.95
CA VAL A 177 2.86 13.32 -16.85
C VAL A 177 4.32 12.87 -16.77
N MET A 178 5.05 12.98 -17.89
CA MET A 178 6.46 12.57 -17.95
C MET A 178 7.43 13.72 -17.68
N ASP A 179 6.96 14.97 -17.64
CA ASP A 179 7.82 16.14 -17.42
C ASP A 179 8.58 16.04 -16.09
N PHE A 180 9.76 16.63 -16.06
CA PHE A 180 10.56 16.72 -14.86
C PHE A 180 9.99 17.78 -13.91
N CYS A 181 9.99 17.51 -12.61
CA CYS A 181 9.66 18.48 -11.57
C CYS A 181 10.97 19.09 -11.05
N VAL A 182 11.27 20.31 -11.41
CA VAL A 182 12.45 21.04 -10.88
C VAL A 182 12.29 21.27 -9.38
N ASN A 183 11.09 21.67 -8.95
CA ASN A 183 10.73 21.75 -7.54
C ASN A 183 9.83 20.56 -7.17
N LYS A 184 10.19 19.81 -6.11
CA LYS A 184 9.41 18.68 -5.62
C LYS A 184 7.96 19.04 -5.30
N GLU A 185 7.66 20.25 -4.85
CA GLU A 185 6.28 20.69 -4.58
C GLU A 185 5.38 20.68 -5.82
N GLN A 186 5.96 20.82 -7.01
CA GLN A 186 5.23 20.78 -8.28
C GLN A 186 4.53 19.44 -8.52
N ILE A 187 4.96 18.36 -7.85
CA ILE A 187 4.35 17.04 -7.96
C ILE A 187 2.88 17.08 -7.54
N SER A 188 2.52 17.87 -6.54
CA SER A 188 1.14 18.01 -6.07
C SER A 188 0.22 18.56 -7.15
N ILE A 189 0.69 19.54 -7.93
CA ILE A 189 -0.03 20.09 -9.08
C ILE A 189 -0.05 19.07 -10.21
N LYS A 190 1.11 18.48 -10.50
CA LYS A 190 1.27 17.49 -11.57
C LYS A 190 0.32 16.30 -11.43
N MET A 191 0.18 15.75 -10.22
CA MET A 191 -0.73 14.65 -9.95
C MET A 191 -2.21 14.99 -10.22
N ARG A 192 -2.58 16.27 -10.14
CA ARG A 192 -3.96 16.75 -10.37
C ARG A 192 -4.24 17.18 -11.79
N THR A 193 -3.25 17.65 -12.52
CA THR A 193 -3.45 18.37 -13.79
C THR A 193 -2.71 17.78 -14.98
N ALA A 194 -1.65 16.98 -14.75
CA ALA A 194 -0.83 16.47 -15.84
C ALA A 194 -1.58 15.41 -16.66
N ASP A 195 -1.35 15.45 -17.97
CA ASP A 195 -1.91 14.51 -18.93
C ASP A 195 -0.82 14.05 -19.90
N ILE A 196 -1.14 13.11 -20.79
CA ILE A 196 -0.22 12.72 -21.86
C ILE A 196 -0.36 13.74 -23.01
N SER A 197 0.69 14.48 -23.27
CA SER A 197 0.67 15.49 -24.34
C SER A 197 0.42 14.88 -25.72
N SER A 198 -0.22 15.66 -26.61
CA SER A 198 -0.44 15.27 -28.00
C SER A 198 0.88 14.90 -28.73
N ARG A 199 1.98 15.52 -28.34
CA ARG A 199 3.31 15.21 -28.86
C ARG A 199 3.72 13.77 -28.53
N LEU A 200 3.51 13.33 -27.29
CA LEU A 200 3.81 11.95 -26.88
C LEU A 200 2.83 10.96 -27.51
N LEU A 201 1.55 11.29 -27.56
CA LEU A 201 0.55 10.46 -28.22
C LEU A 201 0.87 10.23 -29.71
N ASN A 202 1.34 11.25 -30.42
CA ASN A 202 1.78 11.12 -31.82
C ASN A 202 2.99 10.22 -31.98
N GLN A 203 3.91 10.19 -31.00
CA GLN A 203 5.04 9.24 -31.04
C GLN A 203 4.60 7.79 -30.82
N LEU A 204 3.54 7.56 -30.03
CA LEU A 204 2.94 6.23 -29.86
C LEU A 204 2.29 5.70 -31.13
N SER A 205 1.51 6.52 -31.83
CA SER A 205 0.79 6.10 -33.03
C SER A 205 1.71 5.56 -34.14
N GLN A 206 2.99 5.90 -34.07
CA GLN A 206 4.02 5.47 -35.01
C GLN A 206 4.76 4.20 -34.61
N ARG A 207 4.68 3.74 -33.34
CA ARG A 207 5.63 2.75 -32.82
C ARG A 207 5.08 1.42 -32.30
N SER A 208 3.89 1.30 -31.77
CA SER A 208 3.42 0.00 -31.24
C SER A 208 1.98 0.01 -30.74
N MET A 209 1.05 -0.41 -31.53
CA MET A 209 -0.32 -0.73 -31.09
C MET A 209 -0.36 -1.80 -29.98
N GLU A 210 0.67 -2.66 -29.91
CA GLU A 210 0.79 -3.72 -28.89
C GLU A 210 0.87 -3.21 -27.44
N LYS A 211 1.33 -1.98 -27.24
CA LYS A 211 1.46 -1.38 -25.91
C LYS A 211 0.22 -0.58 -25.45
N TYR A 212 -0.76 -0.40 -26.32
CA TYR A 212 -1.96 0.37 -25.96
C TYR A 212 -2.72 -0.14 -24.75
N PRO A 213 -2.90 -1.45 -24.53
CA PRO A 213 -3.59 -1.93 -23.33
C PRO A 213 -2.88 -1.51 -22.04
N GLN A 214 -1.53 -1.57 -22.01
CA GLN A 214 -0.74 -1.17 -20.84
C GLN A 214 -0.83 0.35 -20.60
N ILE A 215 -0.73 1.13 -21.66
CA ILE A 215 -0.82 2.59 -21.60
C ILE A 215 -2.21 3.04 -21.14
N SER A 216 -3.27 2.47 -21.72
CA SER A 216 -4.64 2.74 -21.29
C SER A 216 -4.84 2.42 -19.81
N PHE A 217 -4.30 1.30 -19.34
CA PHE A 217 -4.36 0.93 -17.94
C PHE A 217 -3.66 1.96 -17.03
N ILE A 218 -2.48 2.46 -17.45
CA ILE A 218 -1.76 3.49 -16.68
C ILE A 218 -2.53 4.82 -16.65
N ILE A 219 -3.15 5.19 -17.75
CA ILE A 219 -4.03 6.38 -17.80
C ILE A 219 -5.16 6.22 -16.79
N ASP A 220 -5.81 5.06 -16.76
CA ASP A 220 -6.86 4.76 -15.77
C ASP A 220 -6.34 4.87 -14.33
N GLN A 221 -5.07 4.48 -14.06
CA GLN A 221 -4.45 4.65 -12.75
C GLN A 221 -4.24 6.14 -12.40
N PHE A 222 -3.77 6.96 -13.34
CA PHE A 222 -3.63 8.41 -13.13
C PHE A 222 -4.98 9.06 -12.86
N GLU A 223 -6.03 8.71 -13.61
CA GLU A 223 -7.38 9.22 -13.38
C GLU A 223 -7.92 8.83 -12.00
N ARG A 224 -7.67 7.61 -11.55
CA ARG A 224 -8.04 7.17 -10.19
C ARG A 224 -7.35 7.99 -9.12
N ILE A 225 -6.04 8.22 -9.26
CA ILE A 225 -5.27 9.03 -8.32
C ILE A 225 -5.80 10.48 -8.32
N ARG A 226 -6.01 11.06 -9.50
CA ARG A 226 -6.55 12.41 -9.66
C ARG A 226 -7.91 12.55 -8.99
N LEU A 227 -8.81 11.63 -9.25
CA LEU A 227 -10.16 11.63 -8.66
C LEU A 227 -10.10 11.49 -7.14
N ALA A 228 -9.25 10.60 -6.63
CA ALA A 228 -9.06 10.42 -5.20
C ALA A 228 -8.57 11.71 -4.52
N LEU A 229 -7.59 12.39 -5.10
CA LEU A 229 -7.07 13.66 -4.58
C LEU A 229 -8.14 14.76 -4.61
N LEU A 230 -8.85 14.91 -5.72
CA LEU A 230 -9.90 15.93 -5.86
C LEU A 230 -11.07 15.69 -4.88
N ASN A 231 -11.49 14.45 -4.74
CA ASN A 231 -12.58 14.12 -3.83
C ASN A 231 -12.15 14.30 -2.38
N ARG A 232 -10.92 13.98 -2.04
CA ARG A 232 -10.38 14.17 -0.71
C ARG A 232 -10.32 15.65 -0.32
N GLU A 233 -9.88 16.53 -1.21
CA GLU A 233 -9.88 17.97 -0.96
C GLU A 233 -11.31 18.53 -0.78
N LYS A 234 -12.22 18.11 -1.63
CA LYS A 234 -13.64 18.46 -1.49
C LYS A 234 -14.24 17.93 -0.19
N SER A 235 -13.77 16.76 0.27
CA SER A 235 -14.31 16.09 1.45
C SER A 235 -14.07 16.85 2.77
N ILE A 236 -13.13 17.80 2.79
CA ILE A 236 -12.96 18.74 3.93
C ILE A 236 -14.26 19.53 4.14
N PHE A 237 -15.00 19.77 3.07
CA PHE A 237 -16.28 20.50 3.07
C PHE A 237 -17.49 19.57 3.02
N TRP A 238 -17.28 18.25 2.92
CA TRP A 238 -18.38 17.30 2.84
C TRP A 238 -18.93 17.02 4.23
N THR A 239 -20.24 17.15 4.34
CA THR A 239 -21.05 16.66 5.45
C THR A 239 -21.67 15.31 5.13
N THR A 240 -21.49 14.81 3.91
CA THR A 240 -22.07 13.56 3.42
C THR A 240 -21.15 12.40 3.72
N SER A 241 -21.67 11.35 4.33
CA SER A 241 -20.94 10.12 4.61
C SER A 241 -20.45 9.43 3.33
N VAL A 242 -19.35 8.69 3.44
CA VAL A 242 -18.73 7.96 2.33
C VAL A 242 -18.94 6.45 2.46
N THR A 243 -18.85 5.74 1.34
CA THR A 243 -19.10 4.29 1.26
C THR A 243 -17.84 3.49 1.56
N LEU A 244 -17.92 2.60 2.55
CA LEU A 244 -16.88 1.59 2.80
C LEU A 244 -17.13 0.35 1.95
N LYS A 245 -16.10 -0.08 1.23
CA LYS A 245 -16.16 -1.24 0.35
C LYS A 245 -15.17 -2.30 0.78
N PHE A 246 -15.67 -3.47 1.14
CA PHE A 246 -14.86 -4.67 1.35
C PHE A 246 -14.57 -5.31 0.00
N THR A 247 -13.32 -5.38 -0.37
CA THR A 247 -12.90 -5.84 -1.69
C THR A 247 -11.58 -6.61 -1.62
N HIS A 248 -11.09 -7.08 -2.75
CA HIS A 248 -9.81 -7.79 -2.85
C HIS A 248 -9.07 -7.34 -4.12
N ASP A 249 -7.77 -7.51 -4.09
CA ASP A 249 -6.93 -7.33 -5.27
C ASP A 249 -6.95 -8.58 -6.17
N ILE A 250 -6.15 -8.56 -7.24
CA ILE A 250 -6.05 -9.71 -8.16
C ILE A 250 -5.42 -10.95 -7.56
N ASN A 251 -4.72 -10.81 -6.42
CA ASN A 251 -4.09 -11.89 -5.66
C ASN A 251 -5.01 -12.42 -4.56
N ASN A 252 -6.28 -11.97 -4.52
CA ASN A 252 -7.23 -12.22 -3.44
C ASN A 252 -6.80 -11.69 -2.07
N ASN A 253 -5.93 -10.68 -2.01
CA ASN A 253 -5.66 -9.98 -0.75
C ASN A 253 -6.83 -9.05 -0.44
N HIS A 254 -7.52 -9.31 0.65
CA HIS A 254 -8.66 -8.51 1.08
C HIS A 254 -8.20 -7.17 1.66
N PHE A 255 -8.98 -6.12 1.41
CA PHE A 255 -8.80 -4.81 2.00
C PHE A 255 -10.12 -4.03 2.07
N ILE A 256 -10.13 -2.96 2.85
CA ILE A 256 -11.26 -2.04 2.96
C ILE A 256 -10.86 -0.76 2.21
N ALA A 257 -11.74 -0.30 1.34
CA ALA A 257 -11.56 0.91 0.55
C ALA A 257 -12.68 1.91 0.78
N VAL A 258 -12.42 3.18 0.47
CA VAL A 258 -13.45 4.21 0.35
C VAL A 258 -13.76 4.41 -1.12
N GLU A 259 -15.01 4.16 -1.52
CA GLU A 259 -15.39 4.16 -2.94
C GLU A 259 -15.20 5.55 -3.57
N GLU A 260 -15.62 6.60 -2.91
CA GLU A 260 -15.54 7.98 -3.38
C GLU A 260 -14.10 8.47 -3.52
N PHE A 261 -13.13 7.81 -2.86
CA PHE A 261 -11.70 8.13 -2.95
C PHE A 261 -10.96 7.21 -3.92
N GLY A 262 -11.60 6.77 -4.98
CA GLY A 262 -10.99 5.94 -6.02
C GLY A 262 -10.69 4.52 -5.57
N ASN A 263 -11.41 4.02 -4.56
CA ASN A 263 -11.25 2.68 -3.97
C ASN A 263 -9.83 2.43 -3.41
N MET A 264 -9.24 3.44 -2.81
CA MET A 264 -7.94 3.31 -2.15
C MET A 264 -8.06 2.48 -0.88
N ASN A 265 -7.04 1.61 -0.66
CA ASN A 265 -6.95 0.79 0.53
C ASN A 265 -6.76 1.66 1.78
N LEU A 266 -7.60 1.45 2.80
CA LEU A 266 -7.48 2.15 4.09
C LEU A 266 -6.21 1.77 4.88
N GLY A 267 -5.54 0.68 4.55
CA GLY A 267 -4.29 0.28 5.19
C GLY A 267 -4.44 -0.46 6.52
N LEU A 268 -5.59 -1.07 6.77
CA LEU A 268 -5.80 -1.90 7.95
C LEU A 268 -5.15 -3.29 7.77
N ASP A 269 -4.45 -3.77 8.81
CA ASP A 269 -3.92 -5.14 8.81
C ASP A 269 -5.04 -6.19 8.94
N LEU A 270 -4.70 -7.48 8.84
CA LEU A 270 -5.67 -8.57 8.90
C LEU A 270 -6.51 -8.52 10.18
N SER A 271 -5.87 -8.37 11.33
CA SER A 271 -6.56 -8.36 12.62
C SER A 271 -7.41 -7.11 12.80
N GLU A 272 -6.94 -5.97 12.32
CA GLU A 272 -7.65 -4.70 12.32
C GLU A 272 -8.90 -4.75 11.43
N ARG A 273 -8.80 -5.35 10.22
CA ARG A 273 -9.97 -5.57 9.34
C ARG A 273 -11.00 -6.47 9.98
N VAL A 274 -10.57 -7.58 10.62
CA VAL A 274 -11.50 -8.49 11.31
C VAL A 274 -12.23 -7.79 12.45
N ILE A 275 -11.51 -7.05 13.30
CA ILE A 275 -12.10 -6.28 14.39
C ILE A 275 -13.11 -5.26 13.84
N TYR A 276 -12.69 -4.48 12.85
CA TYR A 276 -13.53 -3.44 12.30
C TYR A 276 -14.80 -4.01 11.65
N ARG A 277 -14.64 -5.07 10.86
CA ARG A 277 -15.75 -5.77 10.21
C ARG A 277 -16.73 -6.36 11.21
N LEU A 278 -16.24 -6.93 12.32
CA LEU A 278 -17.08 -7.46 13.39
C LEU A 278 -17.99 -6.36 13.97
N PHE A 279 -17.45 -5.17 14.25
CA PHE A 279 -18.25 -4.06 14.77
C PHE A 279 -19.17 -3.42 13.72
N LEU A 280 -18.82 -3.51 12.45
CA LEU A 280 -19.71 -3.09 11.38
C LEU A 280 -20.90 -4.05 11.20
N GLN A 281 -20.75 -5.34 11.50
CA GLN A 281 -21.83 -6.33 11.40
C GLN A 281 -22.78 -6.28 12.58
N ILE A 282 -22.31 -5.87 13.75
CA ILE A 282 -23.08 -5.89 15.00
C ILE A 282 -23.45 -4.46 15.39
N GLU A 283 -24.62 -4.05 14.93
CA GLU A 283 -25.09 -2.68 15.06
C GLU A 283 -25.25 -2.22 16.52
N GLU A 284 -25.65 -3.12 17.40
CA GLU A 284 -25.84 -2.83 18.83
C GLU A 284 -24.52 -2.60 19.58
N GLY A 285 -23.39 -3.01 18.98
CA GLY A 285 -22.07 -3.02 19.62
C GLY A 285 -21.87 -4.21 20.56
N ILE A 286 -20.61 -4.45 20.92
CA ILE A 286 -20.17 -5.62 21.70
C ILE A 286 -19.50 -5.16 23.00
N HIS A 287 -19.87 -5.73 24.13
CA HIS A 287 -19.12 -5.59 25.37
C HIS A 287 -17.90 -6.52 25.31
N TYR A 288 -16.72 -6.01 25.73
CA TYR A 288 -15.47 -6.78 25.63
C TYR A 288 -15.59 -8.16 26.32
N ASP A 289 -16.19 -8.21 27.50
CA ASP A 289 -16.34 -9.45 28.29
C ASP A 289 -17.26 -10.48 27.59
N ASN A 290 -18.02 -10.06 26.58
CA ASN A 290 -18.91 -10.91 25.79
C ASN A 290 -18.29 -11.36 24.45
N MET A 291 -17.01 -11.07 24.17
CA MET A 291 -16.34 -11.44 22.92
C MET A 291 -16.39 -12.97 22.66
N GLY A 292 -16.35 -13.78 23.70
CA GLY A 292 -16.48 -15.22 23.60
C GLY A 292 -17.78 -15.70 22.91
N LEU A 293 -18.89 -14.93 23.01
CA LEU A 293 -20.15 -15.24 22.34
C LEU A 293 -20.05 -15.13 20.81
N TYR A 294 -19.09 -14.34 20.31
CA TYR A 294 -18.86 -14.10 18.89
C TYR A 294 -17.73 -14.95 18.30
N LYS A 295 -17.27 -15.96 19.03
CA LYS A 295 -16.15 -16.82 18.67
C LYS A 295 -16.26 -17.36 17.23
N LYS A 296 -17.41 -17.96 16.88
CA LYS A 296 -17.64 -18.51 15.53
C LYS A 296 -17.54 -17.43 14.45
N GLU A 297 -18.08 -16.26 14.71
CA GLU A 297 -18.02 -15.13 13.78
C GLU A 297 -16.60 -14.59 13.62
N ILE A 298 -15.84 -14.46 14.70
CA ILE A 298 -14.44 -14.04 14.65
C ILE A 298 -13.63 -15.01 13.79
N TYR A 299 -13.78 -16.33 13.97
CA TYR A 299 -13.11 -17.32 13.12
C TYR A 299 -13.51 -17.20 11.66
N ARG A 300 -14.82 -17.08 11.40
CA ARG A 300 -15.34 -16.90 10.04
C ARG A 300 -14.72 -15.68 9.36
N LEU A 301 -14.64 -14.57 10.06
CA LEU A 301 -14.06 -13.34 9.55
C LEU A 301 -12.57 -13.47 9.27
N PHE A 302 -11.79 -14.14 10.15
CA PHE A 302 -10.38 -14.41 9.87
C PHE A 302 -10.20 -15.25 8.62
N CYS A 303 -11.03 -16.28 8.41
CA CYS A 303 -10.98 -17.09 7.20
C CYS A 303 -11.31 -16.26 5.94
N ILE A 304 -12.31 -15.40 6.00
CA ILE A 304 -12.67 -14.52 4.88
C ILE A 304 -11.53 -13.55 4.59
N GLU A 305 -11.08 -12.79 5.59
CA GLU A 305 -10.10 -11.73 5.41
C GLU A 305 -8.69 -12.25 5.07
N SER A 306 -8.36 -13.49 5.40
CA SER A 306 -7.11 -14.15 5.01
C SER A 306 -7.21 -14.95 3.72
N SER A 307 -8.38 -14.97 3.05
CA SER A 307 -8.63 -15.77 1.84
C SER A 307 -8.33 -17.27 2.02
N THR A 308 -8.47 -17.79 3.22
CA THR A 308 -8.17 -19.18 3.53
C THR A 308 -9.34 -19.87 4.21
N LYS A 309 -9.52 -21.17 3.93
CA LYS A 309 -10.44 -22.03 4.66
C LYS A 309 -9.77 -22.70 5.88
N ARG A 310 -8.50 -22.35 6.16
CA ARG A 310 -7.68 -23.00 7.17
C ARG A 310 -7.16 -21.98 8.16
N LEU A 311 -7.35 -22.25 9.43
CA LEU A 311 -6.78 -21.42 10.51
C LEU A 311 -5.38 -21.95 10.82
N THR A 312 -4.36 -21.11 10.63
CA THR A 312 -2.99 -21.43 11.04
C THR A 312 -2.80 -21.21 12.54
N LEU A 313 -1.77 -21.81 13.12
CA LEU A 313 -1.41 -21.56 14.53
C LEU A 313 -1.17 -20.07 14.79
N THR A 314 -0.58 -19.35 13.85
CA THR A 314 -0.37 -17.90 13.92
C THR A 314 -1.70 -17.14 14.02
N ILE A 315 -2.69 -17.51 13.23
CA ILE A 315 -4.04 -16.90 13.31
C ILE A 315 -4.69 -17.22 14.65
N LEU A 316 -4.63 -18.47 15.12
CA LEU A 316 -5.20 -18.89 16.40
C LEU A 316 -4.55 -18.17 17.58
N SER A 317 -3.22 -18.02 17.57
CA SER A 317 -2.51 -17.25 18.58
C SER A 317 -2.90 -15.76 18.55
N THR A 318 -3.07 -15.20 17.36
CA THR A 318 -3.54 -13.81 17.18
C THR A 318 -4.95 -13.64 17.75
N ILE A 319 -5.87 -14.56 17.48
CA ILE A 319 -7.23 -14.54 18.01
C ILE A 319 -7.22 -14.58 19.54
N LYS A 320 -6.46 -15.51 20.13
CA LYS A 320 -6.33 -15.63 21.58
C LYS A 320 -5.77 -14.35 22.21
N ASN A 321 -4.71 -13.80 21.61
CA ASN A 321 -4.03 -12.60 22.13
C ASN A 321 -4.86 -11.32 22.04
N ILE A 322 -5.84 -11.25 21.16
CA ILE A 322 -6.66 -10.05 20.95
C ILE A 322 -8.04 -10.18 21.61
N PHE A 323 -8.69 -11.33 21.45
CA PHE A 323 -10.10 -11.51 21.83
C PHE A 323 -10.28 -12.34 23.10
N ASP A 324 -9.22 -12.92 23.66
CA ASP A 324 -9.29 -13.87 24.78
C ASP A 324 -10.17 -15.10 24.48
N VAL A 325 -10.17 -15.52 23.24
CA VAL A 325 -10.96 -16.64 22.76
C VAL A 325 -10.03 -17.80 22.44
N SER A 326 -10.20 -18.94 23.12
CA SER A 326 -9.44 -20.16 22.88
C SER A 326 -10.22 -21.14 22.00
N TYR A 327 -9.49 -21.86 21.17
CA TYR A 327 -10.03 -22.92 20.32
C TYR A 327 -9.91 -24.29 21.05
N THR A 328 -10.96 -25.07 21.06
CA THR A 328 -10.93 -26.43 21.54
C THR A 328 -11.08 -27.43 20.38
N ASN A 329 -10.40 -28.59 20.44
CA ASN A 329 -10.42 -29.60 19.38
C ASN A 329 -11.82 -30.16 19.07
N GLN A 330 -12.80 -29.94 19.96
CA GLN A 330 -14.18 -30.39 19.80
C GLN A 330 -15.03 -29.46 18.91
N GLU A 331 -14.58 -28.25 18.64
CA GLU A 331 -15.33 -27.22 17.88
C GLU A 331 -14.99 -27.20 16.38
N ARG A 332 -14.75 -28.39 15.79
CA ARG A 332 -14.38 -28.56 14.37
C ARG A 332 -15.51 -28.27 13.37
N ASP A 333 -16.40 -27.34 13.62
CA ASP A 333 -17.48 -26.97 12.70
C ASP A 333 -16.93 -26.41 11.37
N GLY A 334 -16.36 -27.26 10.52
CA GLY A 334 -16.02 -26.92 9.13
C GLY A 334 -14.67 -26.25 8.89
N TYR A 335 -13.86 -25.98 9.91
CA TYR A 335 -12.53 -25.40 9.78
C TYR A 335 -11.42 -26.43 10.02
N SER A 336 -10.47 -26.58 9.08
CA SER A 336 -9.28 -27.43 9.28
C SER A 336 -8.12 -26.58 9.84
N ILE A 337 -7.48 -27.09 10.89
CA ILE A 337 -6.23 -26.51 11.42
C ILE A 337 -5.07 -27.11 10.62
N VAL A 338 -4.18 -26.27 10.13
CA VAL A 338 -2.91 -26.70 9.55
C VAL A 338 -1.82 -26.42 10.57
N ILE A 339 -1.25 -27.49 11.10
CA ILE A 339 0.00 -27.42 11.86
C ILE A 339 1.11 -27.32 10.81
N ASP A 340 1.92 -26.27 10.88
CA ASP A 340 3.05 -26.08 9.98
C ASP A 340 4.13 -27.11 10.34
N LYS A 341 4.31 -28.13 9.49
CA LYS A 341 5.22 -29.26 9.76
C LYS A 341 6.69 -28.86 9.92
N ASN A 342 7.06 -27.66 9.55
CA ASN A 342 8.43 -27.18 9.65
C ASN A 342 8.86 -26.73 11.06
N LYS A 343 8.00 -26.90 12.08
CA LYS A 343 8.31 -26.64 13.51
C LYS A 343 8.14 -27.88 14.38
N GLU A 344 7.99 -29.08 13.80
CA GLU A 344 7.79 -30.33 14.55
C GLU A 344 9.06 -30.98 15.09
N GLU A 345 10.28 -30.42 14.93
CA GLU A 345 11.50 -31.09 15.36
C GLU A 345 11.76 -31.09 16.88
N ASP A 346 10.92 -30.43 17.71
CA ASP A 346 11.13 -30.35 19.16
C ASP A 346 9.98 -30.86 20.04
N LEU A 347 9.03 -31.62 19.49
CA LEU A 347 7.94 -32.17 20.30
C LEU A 347 7.96 -33.70 20.27
N ASP A 348 8.83 -34.26 21.11
CA ASP A 348 8.80 -35.69 21.46
C ASP A 348 7.49 -36.01 22.23
N GLY A 349 6.86 -37.11 21.78
CA GLY A 349 5.50 -37.46 22.13
C GLY A 349 5.28 -37.70 23.59
N SER A 350 4.30 -37.05 24.14
CA SER A 350 3.32 -37.60 25.11
C SER A 350 2.34 -36.50 25.55
N GLU A 351 1.07 -36.85 25.56
CA GLU A 351 -0.03 -36.22 26.29
C GLU A 351 -0.60 -34.91 25.73
N GLU A 352 -1.92 -34.84 25.72
CA GLU A 352 -2.82 -33.71 25.48
C GLU A 352 -2.23 -32.32 25.80
N ASN A 353 -1.38 -31.83 24.94
CA ASN A 353 -0.80 -30.50 25.11
C ASN A 353 -1.81 -29.43 24.72
N GLU A 354 -2.53 -28.90 25.73
CA GLU A 354 -3.02 -27.54 25.68
C GLU A 354 -1.82 -26.66 25.26
N LEU A 355 -1.86 -26.12 24.06
CA LEU A 355 -0.90 -25.10 23.61
C LEU A 355 -0.93 -23.97 24.63
N THR A 356 0.03 -23.97 25.56
CA THR A 356 0.20 -22.91 26.56
C THR A 356 0.74 -21.68 25.87
N ILE A 357 -0.15 -20.96 25.17
CA ILE A 357 0.17 -19.66 24.60
C ILE A 357 0.23 -18.71 25.78
N THR A 358 1.43 -18.16 26.05
CA THR A 358 1.62 -17.12 27.07
C THR A 358 0.72 -15.93 26.73
N VAL A 359 -0.34 -15.77 27.51
CA VAL A 359 -1.35 -14.71 27.25
C VAL A 359 -0.83 -13.43 27.86
N GLY A 360 -0.48 -12.47 27.02
CA GLY A 360 -0.29 -11.09 27.43
C GLY A 360 -1.62 -10.48 27.89
N ASN A 361 -1.62 -9.19 28.26
CA ASN A 361 -2.84 -8.47 28.63
C ASN A 361 -3.73 -8.28 27.39
N THR A 362 -4.61 -9.25 27.11
CA THR A 362 -5.47 -9.34 25.92
C THR A 362 -6.31 -8.08 25.70
N LYS A 363 -6.87 -7.54 26.78
CA LYS A 363 -7.66 -6.28 26.72
C LYS A 363 -6.80 -5.09 26.32
N LYS A 364 -5.54 -5.03 26.74
CA LYS A 364 -4.60 -4.00 26.31
C LYS A 364 -4.32 -4.13 24.82
N ASN A 365 -4.01 -5.34 24.35
CA ASN A 365 -3.75 -5.61 22.93
C ASN A 365 -4.96 -5.25 22.06
N PHE A 366 -6.17 -5.59 22.51
CA PHE A 366 -7.40 -5.23 21.83
C PHE A 366 -7.57 -3.71 21.73
N ASN A 367 -7.37 -2.97 22.82
CA ASN A 367 -7.46 -1.51 22.82
C ASN A 367 -6.40 -0.83 21.95
N GLU A 368 -5.19 -1.39 21.89
CA GLU A 368 -4.14 -0.92 20.98
C GLU A 368 -4.57 -1.08 19.51
N LYS A 369 -5.19 -2.21 19.16
CA LYS A 369 -5.75 -2.41 17.81
C LYS A 369 -6.87 -1.43 17.49
N ILE A 370 -7.81 -1.21 18.43
CA ILE A 370 -8.87 -0.19 18.28
C ILE A 370 -8.25 1.20 18.04
N SER A 371 -7.24 1.57 18.81
CA SER A 371 -6.54 2.85 18.65
C SER A 371 -5.90 2.98 17.26
N LYS A 372 -5.24 1.94 16.77
CA LYS A 372 -4.65 1.91 15.43
C LYS A 372 -5.72 2.04 14.33
N ILE A 373 -6.81 1.28 14.43
CA ILE A 373 -7.95 1.37 13.50
C ILE A 373 -8.45 2.82 13.46
N ASN A 374 -8.77 3.40 14.62
CA ASN A 374 -9.29 4.76 14.71
C ASN A 374 -8.30 5.81 14.18
N THR A 375 -7.00 5.62 14.41
CA THR A 375 -5.96 6.50 13.85
C THR A 375 -5.93 6.42 12.32
N THR A 376 -5.97 5.21 11.77
CA THR A 376 -6.02 4.99 10.32
C THR A 376 -7.26 5.60 9.69
N LEU A 377 -8.44 5.42 10.32
CA LEU A 377 -9.69 6.02 9.84
C LEU A 377 -9.65 7.55 9.87
N LYS A 378 -9.11 8.16 10.94
CA LYS A 378 -8.96 9.62 11.05
C LYS A 378 -8.04 10.20 9.98
N ARG A 379 -7.04 9.44 9.53
CA ARG A 379 -6.16 9.84 8.42
C ARG A 379 -6.82 9.71 7.06
N SER A 380 -7.74 8.75 6.91
CA SER A 380 -8.29 8.35 5.62
C SER A 380 -9.67 8.95 5.33
N ILE A 381 -10.43 9.28 6.37
CA ILE A 381 -11.81 9.80 6.26
C ILE A 381 -11.85 11.24 6.76
N PRO A 382 -12.57 12.15 6.08
CA PRO A 382 -12.65 13.55 6.45
C PRO A 382 -13.10 13.79 7.88
N SER A 383 -12.51 14.78 8.55
CA SER A 383 -12.76 15.09 9.95
C SER A 383 -14.24 15.40 10.26
N GLY A 384 -14.96 15.98 9.28
CA GLY A 384 -16.40 16.31 9.44
C GLY A 384 -17.32 15.11 9.58
N ILE A 385 -16.92 13.94 9.05
CA ILE A 385 -17.76 12.73 9.03
C ILE A 385 -17.12 11.53 9.73
N VAL A 386 -15.83 11.58 10.05
CA VAL A 386 -15.08 10.42 10.55
C VAL A 386 -15.65 9.81 11.82
N ASN A 387 -16.30 10.62 12.66
CA ASN A 387 -16.85 10.15 13.94
C ASN A 387 -17.81 8.96 13.80
N ASP A 388 -18.61 8.91 12.73
CA ASP A 388 -19.54 7.82 12.50
C ASP A 388 -18.83 6.51 12.17
N TYR A 389 -17.60 6.60 11.65
CA TYR A 389 -16.76 5.44 11.25
C TYR A 389 -15.90 4.91 12.38
N LEU A 390 -15.65 5.71 13.44
CA LEU A 390 -14.77 5.29 14.53
C LEU A 390 -15.43 4.22 15.40
N ILE A 391 -14.58 3.35 15.97
CA ILE A 391 -15.00 2.45 17.04
C ILE A 391 -15.03 3.25 18.34
N HIS A 392 -16.21 3.50 18.86
CA HIS A 392 -16.42 4.19 20.12
C HIS A 392 -16.45 3.18 21.27
N ASN A 393 -15.82 3.54 22.39
CA ASN A 393 -15.87 2.76 23.63
C ASN A 393 -16.69 3.51 24.68
N ASN A 394 -17.80 2.91 25.09
CA ASN A 394 -18.60 3.41 26.21
C ASN A 394 -18.71 2.31 27.27
N LYS A 395 -17.98 2.47 28.38
CA LYS A 395 -17.97 1.51 29.52
C LYS A 395 -17.70 0.06 29.06
N ASN A 396 -16.65 -0.15 28.28
CA ASN A 396 -16.25 -1.43 27.65
C ASN A 396 -17.22 -1.99 26.59
N LYS A 397 -18.22 -1.23 26.20
CA LYS A 397 -19.04 -1.53 25.03
C LYS A 397 -18.50 -0.80 23.81
N TYR A 398 -18.09 -1.52 22.80
CA TYR A 398 -17.50 -1.01 21.56
C TYR A 398 -18.54 -1.02 20.44
N LYS A 399 -18.66 0.09 19.73
CA LYS A 399 -19.65 0.28 18.67
C LYS A 399 -19.16 1.19 17.57
N VAL A 400 -19.57 0.96 16.33
CA VAL A 400 -19.47 1.86 15.18
C VAL A 400 -20.86 2.38 14.86
N ASN A 401 -21.00 3.72 14.72
CA ASN A 401 -22.30 4.37 14.48
C ASN A 401 -22.65 4.54 12.99
N LEU A 402 -21.83 3.99 12.09
CA LEU A 402 -22.02 4.11 10.65
C LEU A 402 -23.35 3.47 10.21
N ASP A 403 -24.06 4.15 9.31
CA ASP A 403 -25.22 3.59 8.60
C ASP A 403 -24.79 2.38 7.76
N ARG A 404 -25.45 1.26 7.93
CA ARG A 404 -25.09 -0.01 7.27
C ARG A 404 -25.34 0.01 5.77
N THR A 405 -26.15 0.93 5.27
CA THR A 405 -26.34 1.15 3.81
C THR A 405 -25.07 1.66 3.12
N LEU A 406 -24.15 2.24 3.91
CA LEU A 406 -22.84 2.72 3.43
C LEU A 406 -21.75 1.64 3.43
N ILE A 407 -22.13 0.37 3.60
CA ILE A 407 -21.18 -0.75 3.62
C ILE A 407 -21.47 -1.68 2.46
N MET A 408 -20.47 -1.88 1.61
CA MET A 408 -20.50 -2.82 0.48
C MET A 408 -19.56 -4.01 0.77
N TYR A 409 -20.09 -5.23 0.76
CA TYR A 409 -19.35 -6.47 1.00
C TYR A 409 -19.00 -7.21 -0.27
#